data_521260448a75ddafe31d010c4d8db689
#
_entry.id   521260448a75ddafe31d010c4d8db689
#
_cell.length_a   1.000
_cell.length_b   1.000
_cell.length_c   1.000
_cell.angle_alpha   90.00
_cell.angle_beta   90.00
_cell.angle_gamma   90.00
#
_symmetry.space_group_name_H-M   'P 1'
#
loop_
_entity.id
_entity.type
_entity.pdbx_description
1 polymer ?
#
loop_
_entity_poly.entity_id
_entity_poly.type
_entity_poly.pdbx_seq_one_letter_code
_entity_poly.pdbx_strand_id
1 'polypeptide(L)'
;MAAMAFELLVLLVCIIAYAICRRRYLDSPVCAVPLMTAITWVLERAYARAPQSPRLGAVIICILICWRCAGSLALHVCTSMRTRGPSVIACLGCVLSPCIVACSLALPVAMGAKWHGAALFCANALHACGLWFSLSIAAFDRYARTHRCNPKDCVDVIIVPGAALRGSRPSPFLASRLERALELWREQGCCTHIVVSGGQGSDECVSEASAMHRYLAEQGVPDGLIIDESHSTTTKENMRYSRQLIEEHLGAGMRVAVVSTDYHLPRCAMFAASEGLDAVSVGASSAHRAWSRGYIRETVALTRAILPTYGIPILIALVCMP
;
A
#
# COMPACT_ATOMS: atom_id res chain seq x y z
N MET A 1 -3.01 3.42 39.13
CA MET A 1 -3.10 1.99 38.76
C MET A 1 -4.10 1.75 37.63
N ALA A 2 -5.37 2.15 37.74
CA ALA A 2 -6.37 1.91 36.68
C ALA A 2 -6.01 2.48 35.30
N ALA A 3 -5.48 3.71 35.25
CA ALA A 3 -5.06 4.34 34.00
C ALA A 3 -3.88 3.60 33.31
N MET A 4 -2.92 3.13 34.08
CA MET A 4 -1.78 2.35 33.57
C MET A 4 -2.23 0.97 33.08
N ALA A 5 -3.17 0.33 33.79
CA ALA A 5 -3.75 -0.95 33.38
C ALA A 5 -4.52 -0.80 32.05
N PHE A 6 -5.25 0.30 31.85
CA PHE A 6 -5.95 0.59 30.60
C PHE A 6 -4.98 0.79 29.42
N GLU A 7 -3.87 1.50 29.63
CA GLU A 7 -2.85 1.70 28.58
C GLU A 7 -2.17 0.40 28.18
N LEU A 8 -1.81 -0.43 29.16
CA LEU A 8 -1.28 -1.77 28.91
C LEU A 8 -2.28 -2.66 28.15
N LEU A 9 -3.57 -2.56 28.49
CA LEU A 9 -4.63 -3.27 27.77
C LEU A 9 -4.72 -2.84 26.31
N VAL A 10 -4.70 -1.54 26.01
CA VAL A 10 -4.72 -1.04 24.62
C VAL A 10 -3.53 -1.56 23.82
N LEU A 11 -2.32 -1.50 24.38
CA LEU A 11 -1.13 -2.03 23.74
C LEU A 11 -1.20 -3.55 23.54
N LEU A 12 -1.69 -4.28 24.52
CA LEU A 12 -1.88 -5.72 24.42
C LEU A 12 -2.88 -6.07 23.30
N VAL A 13 -4.00 -5.36 23.21
CA VAL A 13 -4.98 -5.52 22.12
C VAL A 13 -4.33 -5.25 20.76
N CYS A 14 -3.51 -4.21 20.64
CA CYS A 14 -2.77 -3.93 19.39
C CYS A 14 -1.79 -5.05 19.03
N ILE A 15 -1.07 -5.61 20.01
CA ILE A 15 -0.13 -6.73 19.81
C ILE A 15 -0.89 -7.99 19.36
N ILE A 16 -2.00 -8.33 20.03
CA ILE A 16 -2.83 -9.47 19.67
C ILE A 16 -3.42 -9.28 18.26
N ALA A 17 -3.98 -8.09 17.97
CA ALA A 17 -4.51 -7.76 16.65
C ALA A 17 -3.43 -7.86 15.57
N TYR A 18 -2.22 -7.39 15.84
CA TYR A 18 -1.08 -7.53 14.91
C TYR A 18 -0.75 -9.01 14.65
N ALA A 19 -0.69 -9.83 15.71
CA ALA A 19 -0.41 -11.25 15.59
C ALA A 19 -1.49 -12.00 14.78
N ILE A 20 -2.77 -11.66 15.01
CA ILE A 20 -3.90 -12.21 14.25
C ILE A 20 -3.84 -11.75 12.78
N CYS A 21 -3.67 -10.46 12.54
CA CYS A 21 -3.54 -9.92 11.18
C CYS A 21 -2.39 -10.57 10.42
N ARG A 22 -1.23 -10.72 11.06
CA ARG A 22 -0.06 -11.37 10.46
C ARG A 22 -0.31 -12.85 10.12
N ARG A 23 -1.08 -13.58 10.94
CA ARG A 23 -1.43 -14.98 10.65
C ARG A 23 -2.47 -15.10 9.54
N ARG A 24 -3.44 -14.17 9.48
CA ARG A 24 -4.59 -14.25 8.56
C ARG A 24 -4.30 -13.63 7.20
N TYR A 25 -3.48 -12.59 7.15
CA TYR A 25 -3.22 -11.78 5.96
C TYR A 25 -1.74 -11.79 5.57
N LEU A 26 -1.09 -12.95 5.74
CA LEU A 26 0.33 -13.19 5.44
C LEU A 26 0.90 -12.13 4.49
N ASP A 27 1.81 -11.31 4.97
CA ASP A 27 2.51 -10.29 4.19
C ASP A 27 1.67 -9.15 3.55
N SER A 28 0.45 -8.89 4.02
CA SER A 28 -0.31 -7.71 3.58
C SER A 28 0.04 -6.44 4.37
N PRO A 29 0.13 -5.26 3.73
CA PRO A 29 0.33 -3.98 4.43
C PRO A 29 -0.78 -3.65 5.45
N VAL A 30 -1.93 -4.31 5.40
CA VAL A 30 -3.00 -4.24 6.42
C VAL A 30 -2.49 -4.62 7.82
N CYS A 31 -1.48 -5.50 7.91
CA CYS A 31 -0.85 -5.87 9.19
C CYS A 31 -0.18 -4.67 9.90
N ALA A 32 0.09 -3.58 9.19
CA ALA A 32 0.65 -2.38 9.80
C ALA A 32 -0.38 -1.59 10.64
N VAL A 33 -1.69 -1.76 10.40
CA VAL A 33 -2.75 -0.98 11.08
C VAL A 33 -2.68 -1.09 12.62
N PRO A 34 -2.59 -2.27 13.25
CA PRO A 34 -2.46 -2.37 14.69
C PRO A 34 -1.17 -1.71 15.22
N LEU A 35 -0.06 -1.83 14.50
CA LEU A 35 1.20 -1.20 14.87
C LEU A 35 1.10 0.34 14.78
N MET A 36 0.48 0.86 13.74
CA MET A 36 0.21 2.29 13.57
C MET A 36 -0.69 2.80 14.71
N THR A 37 -1.71 2.03 15.09
CA THR A 37 -2.59 2.34 16.23
C THR A 37 -1.78 2.45 17.52
N ALA A 38 -0.91 1.48 17.80
CA ALA A 38 -0.06 1.50 18.99
C ALA A 38 0.89 2.71 18.99
N ILE A 39 1.55 3.00 17.87
CA ILE A 39 2.46 4.16 17.75
C ILE A 39 1.69 5.47 17.98
N THR A 40 0.57 5.65 17.29
CA THR A 40 -0.25 6.86 17.43
C THR A 40 -0.75 7.02 18.86
N TRP A 41 -1.23 5.93 19.49
CA TRP A 41 -1.66 5.94 20.88
C TRP A 41 -0.55 6.37 21.83
N VAL A 42 0.63 5.77 21.75
CA VAL A 42 1.77 6.08 22.64
C VAL A 42 2.20 7.54 22.47
N LEU A 43 2.29 8.04 21.25
CA LEU A 43 2.73 9.41 21.00
C LEU A 43 1.69 10.44 21.47
N GLU A 44 0.40 10.22 21.20
CA GLU A 44 -0.68 11.10 21.66
C GLU A 44 -0.83 11.08 23.19
N ARG A 45 -0.66 9.93 23.82
CA ARG A 45 -0.68 9.82 25.30
C ARG A 45 0.53 10.47 25.95
N ALA A 46 1.71 10.30 25.39
CA ALA A 46 2.91 11.00 25.86
C ALA A 46 2.74 12.50 25.74
N TYR A 47 2.10 12.97 24.67
CA TYR A 47 1.78 14.36 24.48
C TYR A 47 0.78 14.88 25.52
N ALA A 48 -0.32 14.18 25.76
CA ALA A 48 -1.39 14.62 26.65
C ALA A 48 -1.02 14.63 28.14
N ARG A 49 -0.20 13.67 28.60
CA ARG A 49 0.02 13.40 30.03
C ARG A 49 1.46 13.51 30.53
N ALA A 50 2.44 13.58 29.64
CA ALA A 50 3.82 13.64 30.05
C ALA A 50 4.20 15.03 30.63
N PRO A 51 5.20 15.11 31.52
CA PRO A 51 5.87 16.36 31.86
C PRO A 51 6.41 17.07 30.62
N GLN A 52 6.77 18.36 30.71
CA GLN A 52 7.14 19.18 29.55
C GLN A 52 8.22 18.55 28.63
N SER A 53 9.26 17.95 29.20
CA SER A 53 10.37 17.39 28.43
C SER A 53 9.99 16.19 27.55
N PRO A 54 9.35 15.09 28.07
CA PRO A 54 8.86 14.00 27.23
C PRO A 54 7.77 14.42 26.24
N ARG A 55 6.93 15.38 26.60
CA ARG A 55 5.91 15.96 25.72
C ARG A 55 6.52 16.59 24.49
N LEU A 56 7.57 17.40 24.67
CA LEU A 56 8.31 18.01 23.55
C LEU A 56 8.94 16.95 22.66
N GLY A 57 9.51 15.89 23.25
CA GLY A 57 10.06 14.76 22.51
C GLY A 57 9.04 14.06 21.62
N ALA A 58 7.83 13.78 22.14
CA ALA A 58 6.74 13.16 21.37
C ALA A 58 6.32 14.03 20.16
N VAL A 59 6.16 15.33 20.37
CA VAL A 59 5.85 16.30 19.29
C VAL A 59 6.92 16.30 18.21
N ILE A 60 8.19 16.39 18.61
CA ILE A 60 9.32 16.39 17.66
C ILE A 60 9.33 15.09 16.83
N ILE A 61 9.11 13.94 17.45
CA ILE A 61 9.05 12.66 16.76
C ILE A 61 7.90 12.64 15.73
N CYS A 62 6.70 13.10 16.10
CA CYS A 62 5.56 13.21 15.18
C CYS A 62 5.89 14.12 13.99
N ILE A 63 6.46 15.29 14.26
CA ILE A 63 6.85 16.25 13.22
C ILE A 63 7.88 15.61 12.28
N LEU A 64 8.92 14.97 12.81
CA LEU A 64 9.95 14.34 12.00
C LEU A 64 9.40 13.22 11.10
N ILE A 65 8.47 12.39 11.61
CA ILE A 65 7.80 11.36 10.81
C ILE A 65 7.02 12.00 9.65
N CYS A 66 6.20 13.02 9.94
CA CYS A 66 5.40 13.72 8.95
C CYS A 66 6.27 14.45 7.91
N TRP A 67 7.32 15.15 8.35
CA TRP A 67 8.21 15.90 7.46
C TRP A 67 9.06 14.98 6.59
N ARG A 68 9.49 13.83 7.11
CA ARG A 68 10.15 12.80 6.28
C ARG A 68 9.21 12.31 5.17
N CYS A 69 7.93 12.06 5.49
CA CYS A 69 6.92 11.64 4.51
C CYS A 69 6.68 12.75 3.46
N ALA A 70 6.46 13.99 3.91
CA ALA A 70 6.24 15.14 3.05
C ALA A 70 7.44 15.41 2.13
N GLY A 71 8.68 15.32 2.67
CA GLY A 71 9.92 15.50 1.91
C GLY A 71 10.12 14.41 0.86
N SER A 72 9.84 13.15 1.21
CA SER A 72 9.89 12.04 0.24
C SER A 72 8.89 12.27 -0.90
N LEU A 73 7.66 12.64 -0.58
CA LEU A 73 6.62 12.94 -1.58
C LEU A 73 7.02 14.11 -2.47
N ALA A 74 7.51 15.21 -1.89
CA ALA A 74 7.98 16.38 -2.63
C ALA A 74 9.14 16.03 -3.59
N LEU A 75 10.09 15.20 -3.15
CA LEU A 75 11.20 14.75 -3.99
C LEU A 75 10.70 13.96 -5.20
N HIS A 76 9.73 13.06 -4.99
CA HIS A 76 9.12 12.29 -6.10
C HIS A 76 8.31 13.18 -7.04
N VAL A 77 7.60 14.18 -6.52
CA VAL A 77 6.91 15.19 -7.33
C VAL A 77 7.90 15.97 -8.20
N CYS A 78 8.97 16.51 -7.61
CA CYS A 78 10.01 17.23 -8.33
C CYS A 78 10.65 16.36 -9.43
N THR A 79 10.96 15.10 -9.10
CA THR A 79 11.52 14.15 -10.07
C THR A 79 10.55 13.87 -11.20
N SER A 80 9.27 13.66 -10.90
CA SER A 80 8.22 13.42 -11.90
C SER A 80 8.04 14.61 -12.83
N MET A 81 7.99 15.83 -12.27
CA MET A 81 7.83 17.07 -13.05
C MET A 81 9.03 17.34 -13.97
N ARG A 82 10.26 17.11 -13.47
CA ARG A 82 11.49 17.27 -14.28
C ARG A 82 11.60 16.29 -15.44
N THR A 83 11.10 15.05 -15.26
CA THR A 83 11.28 13.98 -16.25
C THR A 83 10.15 13.86 -17.26
N ARG A 84 8.93 14.28 -16.91
CA ARG A 84 7.72 14.07 -17.73
C ARG A 84 6.81 15.29 -17.80
N GLY A 85 7.19 16.40 -17.19
CA GLY A 85 6.39 17.60 -17.11
C GLY A 85 5.24 17.55 -16.08
N PRO A 86 4.44 18.62 -16.00
CA PRO A 86 3.32 18.71 -15.06
C PRO A 86 2.24 17.69 -15.42
N SER A 87 1.62 17.11 -14.40
CA SER A 87 0.48 16.20 -14.53
C SER A 87 -0.45 16.38 -13.34
N VAL A 88 -1.74 16.03 -13.48
CA VAL A 88 -2.72 16.09 -12.39
C VAL A 88 -2.20 15.36 -11.13
N ILE A 89 -1.58 14.20 -11.32
CA ILE A 89 -1.00 13.41 -10.22
C ILE A 89 0.14 14.16 -9.52
N ALA A 90 1.03 14.81 -10.28
CA ALA A 90 2.09 15.63 -9.70
C ALA A 90 1.53 16.86 -8.96
N CYS A 91 0.51 17.53 -9.50
CA CYS A 91 -0.18 18.64 -8.84
C CYS A 91 -0.84 18.21 -7.52
N LEU A 92 -1.48 17.03 -7.47
CA LEU A 92 -2.01 16.47 -6.23
C LEU A 92 -0.91 16.21 -5.19
N GLY A 93 0.23 15.70 -5.61
CA GLY A 93 1.40 15.55 -4.74
C GLY A 93 1.93 16.88 -4.19
N CYS A 94 1.91 17.95 -5.01
CA CYS A 94 2.27 19.31 -4.58
C CYS A 94 1.35 19.85 -3.47
N VAL A 95 0.08 19.45 -3.46
CA VAL A 95 -0.89 19.83 -2.42
C VAL A 95 -0.73 18.95 -1.18
N LEU A 96 -0.59 17.65 -1.35
CA LEU A 96 -0.49 16.70 -0.23
C LEU A 96 0.74 16.95 0.65
N SER A 97 1.88 17.27 0.07
CA SER A 97 3.12 17.49 0.84
C SER A 97 3.00 18.63 1.86
N PRO A 98 2.61 19.87 1.50
CA PRO A 98 2.40 20.93 2.48
C PRO A 98 1.23 20.67 3.43
N CYS A 99 0.17 19.94 3.01
CA CYS A 99 -0.91 19.54 3.92
C CYS A 99 -0.41 18.63 5.05
N ILE A 100 0.48 17.69 4.77
CA ILE A 100 1.09 16.83 5.80
C ILE A 100 1.88 17.68 6.81
N VAL A 101 2.65 18.66 6.33
CA VAL A 101 3.39 19.59 7.19
C VAL A 101 2.42 20.40 8.04
N ALA A 102 1.37 20.99 7.46
CA ALA A 102 0.37 21.77 8.17
C ALA A 102 -0.34 20.93 9.26
N CYS A 103 -0.75 19.70 8.95
CA CYS A 103 -1.35 18.80 9.93
C CYS A 103 -0.40 18.51 11.09
N SER A 104 0.90 18.29 10.83
CA SER A 104 1.88 18.02 11.89
C SER A 104 2.08 19.19 12.85
N LEU A 105 1.82 20.41 12.41
CA LEU A 105 1.96 21.63 13.20
C LEU A 105 0.64 22.08 13.88
N ALA A 106 -0.49 21.50 13.49
CA ALA A 106 -1.80 21.94 13.97
C ALA A 106 -1.91 21.95 15.51
N LEU A 107 -1.55 20.86 16.15
CA LEU A 107 -1.62 20.74 17.61
C LEU A 107 -0.59 21.62 18.34
N PRO A 108 0.71 21.64 18.00
CA PRO A 108 1.68 22.55 18.60
C PRO A 108 1.27 24.03 18.50
N VAL A 109 0.74 24.44 17.35
CA VAL A 109 0.27 25.82 17.14
C VAL A 109 -0.96 26.13 18.02
N ALA A 110 -1.95 25.24 18.04
CA ALA A 110 -3.15 25.40 18.85
C ALA A 110 -2.83 25.52 20.35
N MET A 111 -1.88 24.73 20.85
CA MET A 111 -1.43 24.82 22.24
C MET A 111 -0.65 26.10 22.53
N GLY A 112 0.24 26.51 21.65
CA GLY A 112 0.95 27.81 21.78
C GLY A 112 0.00 28.98 21.78
N ALA A 113 -1.06 28.93 20.99
CA ALA A 113 -2.12 29.92 20.93
C ALA A 113 -3.20 29.75 22.02
N LYS A 114 -3.04 28.78 22.92
CA LYS A 114 -3.96 28.49 24.04
C LYS A 114 -5.40 28.25 23.58
N TRP A 115 -5.58 27.49 22.47
CA TRP A 115 -6.91 27.09 22.02
C TRP A 115 -7.54 26.09 23.02
N HIS A 116 -8.87 26.12 23.11
CA HIS A 116 -9.64 25.27 24.03
C HIS A 116 -10.85 24.63 23.34
N GLY A 117 -11.43 23.62 23.96
CA GLY A 117 -12.66 22.97 23.52
C GLY A 117 -12.55 22.39 22.09
N ALA A 118 -13.56 22.65 21.28
CA ALA A 118 -13.68 22.10 19.93
C ALA A 118 -12.50 22.47 19.01
N ALA A 119 -11.96 23.71 19.13
CA ALA A 119 -10.84 24.15 18.31
C ALA A 119 -9.56 23.34 18.61
N LEU A 120 -9.27 23.10 19.89
CA LEU A 120 -8.14 22.27 20.30
C LEU A 120 -8.35 20.81 19.87
N PHE A 121 -9.57 20.27 19.99
CA PHE A 121 -9.89 18.93 19.50
C PHE A 121 -9.66 18.81 17.99
N CYS A 122 -10.14 19.76 17.18
CA CYS A 122 -9.91 19.77 15.74
C CYS A 122 -8.40 19.77 15.38
N ALA A 123 -7.61 20.59 16.08
CA ALA A 123 -6.17 20.64 15.87
C ALA A 123 -5.49 19.30 16.23
N ASN A 124 -5.90 18.67 17.34
CA ASN A 124 -5.40 17.36 17.76
C ASN A 124 -5.80 16.26 16.75
N ALA A 125 -7.04 16.25 16.29
CA ALA A 125 -7.52 15.31 15.29
C ALA A 125 -6.76 15.46 13.95
N LEU A 126 -6.49 16.68 13.49
CA LEU A 126 -5.69 16.96 12.31
C LEU A 126 -4.24 16.44 12.48
N HIS A 127 -3.64 16.67 13.64
CA HIS A 127 -2.29 16.18 13.96
C HIS A 127 -2.24 14.66 13.93
N ALA A 128 -3.15 13.98 14.62
CA ALA A 128 -3.24 12.53 14.66
C ALA A 128 -3.51 11.91 13.26
N CYS A 129 -4.38 12.55 12.47
CA CYS A 129 -4.63 12.13 11.07
C CYS A 129 -3.40 12.31 10.17
N GLY A 130 -2.65 13.40 10.32
CA GLY A 130 -1.39 13.62 9.60
C GLY A 130 -0.32 12.58 9.94
N LEU A 131 -0.18 12.23 11.22
CA LEU A 131 0.69 11.16 11.69
C LEU A 131 0.25 9.81 11.13
N TRP A 132 -1.04 9.48 11.22
CA TRP A 132 -1.62 8.24 10.68
C TRP A 132 -1.35 8.07 9.19
N PHE A 133 -1.60 9.11 8.40
CA PHE A 133 -1.29 9.13 6.97
C PHE A 133 0.19 8.87 6.71
N SER A 134 1.08 9.56 7.44
CA SER A 134 2.52 9.42 7.27
C SER A 134 3.03 8.02 7.62
N LEU A 135 2.48 7.40 8.68
CA LEU A 135 2.76 6.02 9.04
C LEU A 135 2.26 5.04 7.98
N SER A 136 1.08 5.30 7.41
CA SER A 136 0.53 4.48 6.31
C SER A 136 1.42 4.50 5.09
N ILE A 137 1.90 5.68 4.66
CA ILE A 137 2.84 5.82 3.55
C ILE A 137 4.17 5.12 3.87
N ALA A 138 4.67 5.24 5.09
CA ALA A 138 5.90 4.57 5.51
C ALA A 138 5.77 3.04 5.48
N ALA A 139 4.64 2.50 5.91
CA ALA A 139 4.34 1.07 5.84
C ALA A 139 4.26 0.58 4.39
N PHE A 140 3.60 1.34 3.52
CA PHE A 140 3.50 1.06 2.09
C PHE A 140 4.87 1.08 1.38
N ASP A 141 5.66 2.13 1.63
CA ASP A 141 7.00 2.26 1.06
C ASP A 141 7.92 1.13 1.53
N ARG A 142 7.88 0.80 2.82
CA ARG A 142 8.61 -0.35 3.37
C ARG A 142 8.18 -1.64 2.68
N TYR A 143 6.87 -1.89 2.56
CA TYR A 143 6.34 -3.07 1.88
C TYR A 143 6.85 -3.17 0.44
N ALA A 144 6.72 -2.10 -0.34
CA ALA A 144 7.16 -2.02 -1.73
C ALA A 144 8.65 -2.36 -1.91
N ARG A 145 9.50 -2.03 -0.90
CA ARG A 145 10.95 -2.25 -0.98
C ARG A 145 11.41 -3.61 -0.45
N THR A 146 10.66 -4.22 0.46
CA THR A 146 11.12 -5.41 1.20
C THR A 146 10.46 -6.71 0.77
N HIS A 147 9.30 -6.65 0.11
CA HIS A 147 8.60 -7.87 -0.29
C HIS A 147 9.11 -8.41 -1.62
N ARG A 148 9.88 -9.47 -1.51
CA ARG A 148 10.36 -10.28 -2.63
C ARG A 148 10.07 -11.73 -2.27
N CYS A 149 9.49 -12.48 -3.21
CA CYS A 149 9.33 -13.91 -3.04
C CYS A 149 10.70 -14.55 -2.79
N ASN A 150 10.79 -15.40 -1.78
CA ASN A 150 11.95 -16.24 -1.61
C ASN A 150 11.86 -17.37 -2.68
N PRO A 151 12.88 -17.59 -3.50
CA PRO A 151 12.88 -18.70 -4.48
C PRO A 151 12.58 -20.08 -3.91
N LYS A 152 12.74 -20.24 -2.58
CA LYS A 152 12.40 -21.49 -1.88
C LYS A 152 10.91 -21.65 -1.57
N ASP A 153 10.12 -20.61 -1.70
CA ASP A 153 8.68 -20.65 -1.48
C ASP A 153 8.01 -21.24 -2.73
N CYS A 154 7.45 -22.44 -2.60
CA CYS A 154 6.62 -23.01 -3.66
C CYS A 154 5.29 -22.28 -3.75
N VAL A 155 4.85 -21.98 -4.97
CA VAL A 155 3.54 -21.42 -5.27
C VAL A 155 2.85 -22.26 -6.33
N ASP A 156 1.53 -22.38 -6.23
CA ASP A 156 0.72 -23.17 -7.17
C ASP A 156 0.33 -22.33 -8.40
N VAL A 157 0.16 -21.02 -8.22
CA VAL A 157 -0.31 -20.09 -9.25
C VAL A 157 0.42 -18.77 -9.17
N ILE A 158 0.70 -18.16 -10.32
CA ILE A 158 1.24 -16.83 -10.47
C ILE A 158 0.14 -15.91 -11.03
N ILE A 159 -0.23 -14.83 -10.35
CA ILE A 159 -1.13 -13.80 -10.87
C ILE A 159 -0.32 -12.60 -11.35
N VAL A 160 -0.54 -12.17 -12.58
CA VAL A 160 0.04 -10.96 -13.16
C VAL A 160 -1.08 -9.97 -13.47
N PRO A 161 -1.30 -8.94 -12.62
CA PRO A 161 -2.26 -7.88 -12.91
C PRO A 161 -1.76 -7.03 -14.07
N GLY A 162 -2.68 -6.66 -14.93
CA GLY A 162 -2.43 -5.84 -16.09
C GLY A 162 -1.95 -4.41 -15.81
N ALA A 163 -1.52 -3.77 -16.85
CA ALA A 163 -1.21 -2.36 -16.94
C ALA A 163 -1.36 -1.93 -18.42
N ALA A 164 -1.46 -0.61 -18.67
CA ALA A 164 -1.69 -0.06 -19.99
C ALA A 164 -0.82 -0.69 -21.09
N LEU A 165 -1.41 -0.88 -22.24
CA LEU A 165 -0.75 -1.38 -23.46
C LEU A 165 -0.07 -0.26 -24.28
N ARG A 166 0.76 -0.65 -25.23
CA ARG A 166 1.21 0.16 -26.35
C ARG A 166 0.73 -0.50 -27.65
N GLY A 167 -0.38 0.00 -28.19
CA GLY A 167 -1.09 -0.70 -29.25
C GLY A 167 -1.58 -2.06 -28.76
N SER A 168 -1.17 -3.15 -29.39
CA SER A 168 -1.52 -4.53 -29.00
C SER A 168 -0.43 -5.25 -28.18
N ARG A 169 0.60 -4.56 -27.72
CA ARG A 169 1.74 -5.14 -26.98
C ARG A 169 1.82 -4.59 -25.56
N PRO A 170 2.35 -5.36 -24.61
CA PRO A 170 2.61 -4.89 -23.25
C PRO A 170 3.49 -3.64 -23.26
N SER A 171 3.12 -2.63 -22.45
CA SER A 171 4.00 -1.49 -22.17
C SER A 171 5.28 -1.95 -21.46
N PRO A 172 6.37 -1.18 -21.41
CA PRO A 172 7.60 -1.55 -20.72
C PRO A 172 7.39 -1.90 -19.24
N PHE A 173 6.35 -1.32 -18.59
CA PHE A 173 5.99 -1.65 -17.22
C PHE A 173 5.30 -3.01 -17.10
N LEU A 174 4.41 -3.30 -18.03
CA LEU A 174 3.74 -4.60 -18.10
C LEU A 174 4.73 -5.68 -18.50
N ALA A 175 5.62 -5.40 -19.45
CA ALA A 175 6.69 -6.32 -19.85
C ALA A 175 7.59 -6.69 -18.66
N SER A 176 8.01 -5.71 -17.82
CA SER A 176 8.82 -6.02 -16.65
C SER A 176 8.12 -6.92 -15.61
N ARG A 177 6.78 -6.84 -15.50
CA ARG A 177 6.01 -7.78 -14.68
C ARG A 177 6.02 -9.18 -15.28
N LEU A 178 5.80 -9.27 -16.59
CA LEU A 178 5.80 -10.55 -17.32
C LEU A 178 7.18 -11.22 -17.29
N GLU A 179 8.25 -10.45 -17.47
CA GLU A 179 9.62 -10.95 -17.34
C GLU A 179 9.87 -11.51 -15.92
N ARG A 180 9.44 -10.77 -14.89
CA ARG A 180 9.56 -11.26 -13.50
C ARG A 180 8.71 -12.51 -13.24
N ALA A 181 7.51 -12.59 -13.83
CA ALA A 181 6.67 -13.78 -13.75
C ALA A 181 7.31 -14.97 -14.45
N LEU A 182 7.94 -14.76 -15.61
CA LEU A 182 8.69 -15.80 -16.33
C LEU A 182 9.91 -16.30 -15.53
N GLU A 183 10.65 -15.41 -14.88
CA GLU A 183 11.74 -15.80 -13.98
C GLU A 183 11.22 -16.71 -12.88
N LEU A 184 10.16 -16.27 -12.17
CA LEU A 184 9.54 -17.06 -11.12
C LEU A 184 9.00 -18.41 -11.63
N TRP A 185 8.33 -18.42 -12.78
CA TRP A 185 7.82 -19.62 -13.42
C TRP A 185 8.93 -20.64 -13.71
N ARG A 186 10.09 -20.16 -14.20
CA ARG A 186 11.28 -21.02 -14.42
C ARG A 186 11.86 -21.54 -13.10
N GLU A 187 11.93 -20.68 -12.07
CA GLU A 187 12.38 -21.06 -10.72
C GLU A 187 11.48 -22.13 -10.10
N GLN A 188 10.17 -22.14 -10.43
CA GLN A 188 9.19 -23.13 -9.99
C GLN A 188 9.12 -24.39 -10.87
N GLY A 189 10.08 -24.61 -11.76
CA GLY A 189 10.19 -25.81 -12.59
C GLY A 189 9.28 -25.83 -13.82
N CYS A 190 8.81 -24.68 -14.28
CA CYS A 190 8.01 -24.51 -15.51
C CYS A 190 6.65 -25.27 -15.52
N CYS A 191 6.06 -25.51 -14.35
CA CYS A 191 4.79 -26.23 -14.22
C CYS A 191 3.67 -25.44 -13.54
N THR A 192 4.00 -24.27 -12.98
CA THR A 192 3.05 -23.39 -12.28
C THR A 192 2.11 -22.72 -13.28
N HIS A 193 0.82 -22.63 -12.97
CA HIS A 193 -0.13 -21.88 -13.79
C HIS A 193 0.09 -20.37 -13.64
N ILE A 194 -0.15 -19.63 -14.73
CA ILE A 194 -0.05 -18.15 -14.75
C ILE A 194 -1.42 -17.59 -15.12
N VAL A 195 -2.03 -16.85 -14.19
CA VAL A 195 -3.24 -16.07 -14.45
C VAL A 195 -2.82 -14.67 -14.88
N VAL A 196 -3.17 -14.27 -16.09
CA VAL A 196 -3.00 -12.92 -16.62
C VAL A 196 -4.34 -12.19 -16.51
N SER A 197 -4.39 -11.09 -15.75
CA SER A 197 -5.64 -10.45 -15.38
C SER A 197 -5.64 -8.98 -15.77
N GLY A 198 -6.53 -8.59 -16.66
CA GLY A 198 -6.74 -7.23 -17.11
C GLY A 198 -7.69 -7.13 -18.30
N GLY A 199 -8.72 -6.31 -18.16
CA GLY A 199 -9.71 -6.06 -19.20
C GLY A 199 -9.17 -5.24 -20.36
N GLN A 200 -10.08 -4.79 -21.22
CA GLN A 200 -9.78 -3.93 -22.36
C GLN A 200 -10.10 -2.48 -22.00
N GLY A 201 -9.10 -1.61 -22.06
CA GLY A 201 -9.28 -0.17 -21.94
C GLY A 201 -10.06 0.40 -23.14
N SER A 202 -10.70 1.55 -22.94
CA SER A 202 -11.50 2.21 -23.98
C SER A 202 -10.71 2.61 -25.25
N ASP A 203 -9.42 2.75 -25.11
CA ASP A 203 -8.46 3.14 -26.16
C ASP A 203 -7.56 1.98 -26.60
N GLU A 204 -7.86 0.75 -26.16
CA GLU A 204 -7.10 -0.45 -26.46
C GLU A 204 -7.81 -1.34 -27.48
N CYS A 205 -7.05 -1.94 -28.40
CA CYS A 205 -7.59 -2.83 -29.44
C CYS A 205 -7.83 -4.26 -28.95
N VAL A 206 -7.17 -4.64 -27.85
CA VAL A 206 -7.24 -5.98 -27.24
C VAL A 206 -7.24 -5.83 -25.71
N SER A 207 -7.70 -6.84 -25.00
CA SER A 207 -7.59 -6.84 -23.53
C SER A 207 -6.12 -6.94 -23.10
N GLU A 208 -5.82 -6.36 -21.92
CA GLU A 208 -4.49 -6.51 -21.32
C GLU A 208 -4.14 -7.99 -21.12
N ALA A 209 -5.11 -8.83 -20.70
CA ALA A 209 -4.94 -10.27 -20.56
C ALA A 209 -4.50 -10.94 -21.85
N SER A 210 -5.20 -10.68 -22.98
CA SER A 210 -4.83 -11.26 -24.28
C SER A 210 -3.45 -10.84 -24.78
N ALA A 211 -3.05 -9.58 -24.49
CA ALA A 211 -1.71 -9.10 -24.84
C ALA A 211 -0.63 -9.78 -23.98
N MET A 212 -0.91 -10.00 -22.70
CA MET A 212 -0.02 -10.71 -21.76
C MET A 212 0.11 -12.20 -22.12
N HIS A 213 -0.99 -12.86 -22.44
CA HIS A 213 -1.03 -14.26 -22.87
C HIS A 213 -0.10 -14.45 -24.07
N ARG A 214 -0.30 -13.67 -25.13
CA ARG A 214 0.53 -13.75 -26.33
C ARG A 214 2.01 -13.55 -26.02
N TYR A 215 2.34 -12.59 -25.16
CA TYR A 215 3.72 -12.37 -24.75
C TYR A 215 4.30 -13.58 -24.04
N LEU A 216 3.58 -14.21 -23.11
CA LEU A 216 4.05 -15.40 -22.38
C LEU A 216 4.20 -16.62 -23.31
N ALA A 217 3.25 -16.85 -24.22
CA ALA A 217 3.32 -17.91 -25.23
C ALA A 217 4.52 -17.72 -26.16
N GLU A 218 4.80 -16.48 -26.62
CA GLU A 218 6.01 -16.15 -27.39
C GLU A 218 7.32 -16.44 -26.62
N GLN A 219 7.27 -16.42 -25.26
CA GLN A 219 8.41 -16.75 -24.39
C GLN A 219 8.48 -18.24 -23.99
N GLY A 220 7.60 -19.09 -24.57
CA GLY A 220 7.61 -20.53 -24.40
C GLY A 220 6.79 -21.07 -23.23
N VAL A 221 5.91 -20.28 -22.63
CA VAL A 221 4.93 -20.81 -21.66
C VAL A 221 3.84 -21.53 -22.43
N PRO A 222 3.54 -22.81 -22.12
CA PRO A 222 2.46 -23.55 -22.77
C PRO A 222 1.10 -22.88 -22.55
N ASP A 223 0.27 -22.80 -23.61
CA ASP A 223 -1.07 -22.19 -23.55
C ASP A 223 -1.94 -22.80 -22.44
N GLY A 224 -1.83 -24.12 -22.21
CA GLY A 224 -2.58 -24.82 -21.15
C GLY A 224 -2.18 -24.42 -19.72
N LEU A 225 -1.09 -23.67 -19.53
CA LEU A 225 -0.69 -23.14 -18.24
C LEU A 225 -1.03 -21.65 -18.07
N ILE A 226 -1.60 -20.99 -19.09
CA ILE A 226 -1.99 -19.58 -19.04
C ILE A 226 -3.51 -19.51 -18.92
N ILE A 227 -4.00 -18.77 -17.93
CA ILE A 227 -5.43 -18.52 -17.69
C ILE A 227 -5.69 -17.03 -17.89
N ASP A 228 -6.59 -16.69 -18.81
CA ASP A 228 -6.92 -15.32 -19.16
C ASP A 228 -8.12 -14.82 -18.35
N GLU A 229 -7.93 -13.73 -17.60
CA GLU A 229 -8.97 -12.94 -16.98
C GLU A 229 -9.06 -11.60 -17.70
N SER A 230 -10.09 -11.37 -18.52
CA SER A 230 -10.22 -10.21 -19.41
C SER A 230 -11.37 -9.25 -19.05
N HIS A 231 -11.98 -9.38 -17.88
CA HIS A 231 -13.16 -8.60 -17.49
C HIS A 231 -12.88 -7.51 -16.47
N SER A 232 -11.77 -7.61 -15.74
CA SER A 232 -11.43 -6.69 -14.69
C SER A 232 -11.08 -5.29 -15.21
N THR A 233 -11.55 -4.27 -14.49
CA THR A 233 -11.28 -2.85 -14.75
C THR A 233 -10.53 -2.17 -13.60
N THR A 234 -10.45 -2.85 -12.46
CA THR A 234 -9.80 -2.35 -11.24
C THR A 234 -8.88 -3.41 -10.63
N THR A 235 -7.88 -2.98 -9.87
CA THR A 235 -7.00 -3.91 -9.16
C THR A 235 -7.74 -4.84 -8.19
N LYS A 236 -8.86 -4.39 -7.62
CA LYS A 236 -9.69 -5.23 -6.77
C LYS A 236 -10.37 -6.33 -7.58
N GLU A 237 -10.90 -5.99 -8.74
CA GLU A 237 -11.50 -6.95 -9.67
C GLU A 237 -10.45 -7.93 -10.21
N ASN A 238 -9.23 -7.47 -10.51
CA ASN A 238 -8.14 -8.37 -10.89
C ASN A 238 -7.97 -9.49 -9.86
N MET A 239 -7.91 -9.16 -8.57
CA MET A 239 -7.74 -10.17 -7.51
C MET A 239 -8.99 -11.04 -7.36
N ARG A 240 -10.19 -10.45 -7.41
CA ARG A 240 -11.45 -11.17 -7.26
C ARG A 240 -11.67 -12.18 -8.39
N TYR A 241 -11.54 -11.73 -9.64
CA TYR A 241 -11.83 -12.57 -10.80
C TYR A 241 -10.71 -13.60 -11.01
N SER A 242 -9.44 -13.26 -10.75
CA SER A 242 -8.36 -14.24 -10.72
C SER A 242 -8.63 -15.33 -9.69
N ARG A 243 -9.10 -14.98 -8.48
CA ARG A 243 -9.47 -15.98 -7.47
C ARG A 243 -10.57 -16.90 -7.97
N GLN A 244 -11.64 -16.36 -8.56
CA GLN A 244 -12.74 -17.15 -9.10
C GLN A 244 -12.27 -18.16 -10.15
N LEU A 245 -11.45 -17.68 -11.11
CA LEU A 245 -10.89 -18.57 -12.14
C LEU A 245 -9.95 -19.65 -11.57
N ILE A 246 -9.14 -19.30 -10.56
CA ILE A 246 -8.28 -20.27 -9.87
C ILE A 246 -9.13 -21.35 -9.19
N GLU A 247 -10.15 -20.95 -8.43
CA GLU A 247 -11.04 -21.88 -7.74
C GLU A 247 -11.80 -22.79 -8.73
N GLU A 248 -12.22 -22.25 -9.88
CA GLU A 248 -12.96 -22.97 -10.93
C GLU A 248 -12.06 -23.98 -11.66
N HIS A 249 -10.82 -23.60 -12.05
CA HIS A 249 -9.97 -24.43 -12.90
C HIS A 249 -9.02 -25.32 -12.12
N LEU A 250 -8.57 -24.88 -10.94
CA LEU A 250 -7.49 -25.54 -10.19
C LEU A 250 -7.92 -25.99 -8.78
N GLY A 251 -9.06 -25.48 -8.28
CA GLY A 251 -9.55 -25.76 -6.94
C GLY A 251 -9.20 -24.67 -5.91
N ALA A 252 -9.78 -24.81 -4.73
CA ALA A 252 -9.60 -23.86 -3.64
C ALA A 252 -8.31 -24.11 -2.84
N GLY A 253 -7.82 -23.07 -2.14
CA GLY A 253 -6.69 -23.18 -1.22
C GLY A 253 -5.31 -23.16 -1.88
N MET A 254 -5.24 -22.75 -3.15
CA MET A 254 -3.97 -22.59 -3.87
C MET A 254 -3.15 -21.44 -3.27
N ARG A 255 -1.85 -21.65 -3.11
CA ARG A 255 -0.89 -20.62 -2.74
C ARG A 255 -0.48 -19.82 -3.97
N VAL A 256 -0.66 -18.52 -3.90
CA VAL A 256 -0.55 -17.64 -5.06
C VAL A 256 0.66 -16.71 -4.93
N ALA A 257 1.39 -16.47 -6.02
CA ALA A 257 2.32 -15.35 -6.14
C ALA A 257 1.66 -14.22 -6.94
N VAL A 258 1.58 -13.03 -6.39
CA VAL A 258 1.15 -11.84 -7.13
C VAL A 258 2.37 -11.08 -7.60
N VAL A 259 2.60 -11.06 -8.92
CA VAL A 259 3.74 -10.38 -9.54
C VAL A 259 3.32 -9.00 -10.04
N SER A 260 3.86 -7.95 -9.46
CA SER A 260 3.56 -6.58 -9.88
C SER A 260 4.78 -5.65 -9.73
N THR A 261 4.70 -4.45 -10.31
CA THR A 261 5.75 -3.44 -10.10
C THR A 261 5.84 -3.04 -8.63
N ASP A 262 7.05 -2.83 -8.12
CA ASP A 262 7.35 -2.59 -6.71
C ASP A 262 6.40 -1.59 -6.03
N TYR A 263 6.17 -0.41 -6.65
CA TYR A 263 5.30 0.62 -6.08
C TYR A 263 3.81 0.25 -6.09
N HIS A 264 3.37 -0.68 -6.94
CA HIS A 264 1.97 -1.12 -7.04
C HIS A 264 1.66 -2.34 -6.16
N LEU A 265 2.69 -3.08 -5.81
CA LEU A 265 2.61 -4.34 -5.07
C LEU A 265 1.82 -4.24 -3.75
N PRO A 266 2.02 -3.20 -2.90
CA PRO A 266 1.25 -3.07 -1.66
C PRO A 266 -0.26 -3.04 -1.86
N ARG A 267 -0.73 -2.39 -2.93
CA ARG A 267 -2.17 -2.31 -3.26
C ARG A 267 -2.70 -3.66 -3.78
N CYS A 268 -1.92 -4.36 -4.59
CA CYS A 268 -2.26 -5.72 -5.01
C CYS A 268 -2.38 -6.65 -3.80
N ALA A 269 -1.43 -6.62 -2.87
CA ALA A 269 -1.44 -7.43 -1.66
C ALA A 269 -2.64 -7.11 -0.74
N MET A 270 -3.01 -5.84 -0.60
CA MET A 270 -4.21 -5.44 0.15
C MET A 270 -5.48 -6.06 -0.45
N PHE A 271 -5.64 -6.00 -1.76
CA PHE A 271 -6.83 -6.54 -2.42
C PHE A 271 -6.79 -8.08 -2.46
N ALA A 272 -5.64 -8.71 -2.68
CA ALA A 272 -5.49 -10.16 -2.56
C ALA A 272 -5.94 -10.66 -1.18
N ALA A 273 -5.47 -10.01 -0.11
CA ALA A 273 -5.88 -10.31 1.26
C ALA A 273 -7.37 -10.07 1.50
N SER A 274 -7.96 -8.98 0.96
CA SER A 274 -9.39 -8.68 1.11
C SER A 274 -10.29 -9.68 0.36
N GLU A 275 -9.81 -10.26 -0.71
CA GLU A 275 -10.50 -11.31 -1.47
C GLU A 275 -10.17 -12.73 -0.92
N GLY A 276 -9.35 -12.86 0.13
CA GLY A 276 -9.07 -14.13 0.80
C GLY A 276 -8.06 -15.03 0.06
N LEU A 277 -7.24 -14.48 -0.82
CA LEU A 277 -6.14 -15.19 -1.46
C LEU A 277 -4.99 -15.41 -0.47
N ASP A 278 -4.45 -16.64 -0.39
CA ASP A 278 -3.15 -16.92 0.25
C ASP A 278 -2.04 -16.50 -0.71
N ALA A 279 -1.68 -15.22 -0.66
CA ALA A 279 -0.83 -14.61 -1.67
C ALA A 279 0.50 -14.11 -1.08
N VAL A 280 1.59 -14.47 -1.73
CA VAL A 280 2.91 -13.86 -1.56
C VAL A 280 3.14 -12.80 -2.64
N SER A 281 3.85 -11.75 -2.31
CA SER A 281 4.10 -10.62 -3.21
C SER A 281 5.47 -10.71 -3.86
N VAL A 282 5.53 -10.52 -5.17
CA VAL A 282 6.76 -10.58 -5.96
C VAL A 282 6.95 -9.29 -6.75
N GLY A 283 7.96 -8.50 -6.38
CA GLY A 283 8.24 -7.22 -7.00
C GLY A 283 8.99 -7.34 -8.33
N ALA A 284 8.43 -6.75 -9.38
CA ALA A 284 9.14 -6.46 -10.62
C ALA A 284 9.83 -5.11 -10.51
N SER A 285 11.13 -5.06 -10.79
CA SER A 285 11.90 -3.83 -10.72
C SER A 285 11.43 -2.81 -11.76
N SER A 286 11.16 -1.61 -11.33
CA SER A 286 10.82 -0.51 -12.24
C SER A 286 11.97 0.50 -12.32
N ALA A 287 12.21 1.06 -13.53
CA ALA A 287 13.21 2.11 -13.70
C ALA A 287 12.92 3.29 -12.74
N HIS A 288 13.95 3.85 -12.10
CA HIS A 288 13.85 4.89 -11.07
C HIS A 288 12.95 6.08 -11.46
N ARG A 289 13.00 6.50 -12.74
CA ARG A 289 12.14 7.59 -13.26
C ARG A 289 10.66 7.25 -13.30
N ALA A 290 10.34 5.99 -13.49
CA ALA A 290 8.96 5.48 -13.50
C ALA A 290 8.42 5.31 -12.08
N TRP A 291 9.30 4.95 -11.15
CA TRP A 291 8.99 4.75 -9.75
C TRP A 291 8.38 6.00 -9.11
N SER A 292 8.94 7.19 -9.39
CA SER A 292 8.45 8.45 -8.81
C SER A 292 7.00 8.75 -9.17
N ARG A 293 6.60 8.59 -10.43
CA ARG A 293 5.19 8.79 -10.85
C ARG A 293 4.27 7.73 -10.29
N GLY A 294 4.70 6.47 -10.32
CA GLY A 294 3.98 5.35 -9.72
C GLY A 294 3.77 5.56 -8.22
N TYR A 295 4.81 5.97 -7.50
CA TYR A 295 4.75 6.26 -6.07
C TYR A 295 3.71 7.35 -5.73
N ILE A 296 3.69 8.47 -6.45
CA ILE A 296 2.70 9.53 -6.22
C ILE A 296 1.28 9.01 -6.49
N ARG A 297 1.07 8.28 -7.59
CA ARG A 297 -0.22 7.68 -7.93
C ARG A 297 -0.70 6.72 -6.84
N GLU A 298 0.18 5.85 -6.35
CA GLU A 298 -0.16 4.91 -5.28
C GLU A 298 -0.40 5.61 -3.94
N THR A 299 0.34 6.71 -3.65
CA THR A 299 0.08 7.53 -2.46
C THR A 299 -1.34 8.13 -2.50
N VAL A 300 -1.77 8.66 -3.64
CA VAL A 300 -3.14 9.17 -3.82
C VAL A 300 -4.19 8.04 -3.71
N ALA A 301 -3.92 6.89 -4.34
CA ALA A 301 -4.80 5.73 -4.26
C ALA A 301 -4.90 5.17 -2.82
N LEU A 302 -3.79 5.15 -2.09
CA LEU A 302 -3.75 4.75 -0.68
C LEU A 302 -4.61 5.66 0.19
N THR A 303 -4.56 6.97 0.00
CA THR A 303 -5.40 7.92 0.75
C THR A 303 -6.87 7.52 0.71
N ARG A 304 -7.36 7.10 -0.47
CA ARG A 304 -8.72 6.61 -0.64
C ARG A 304 -8.94 5.24 0.03
N ALA A 305 -7.98 4.34 -0.08
CA ALA A 305 -8.08 2.98 0.45
C ALA A 305 -8.09 2.95 1.99
N ILE A 306 -7.31 3.83 2.64
CA ILE A 306 -7.23 3.91 4.11
C ILE A 306 -8.28 4.83 4.73
N LEU A 307 -9.10 5.53 3.93
CA LEU A 307 -10.11 6.46 4.43
C LEU A 307 -10.98 5.88 5.57
N PRO A 308 -11.48 4.63 5.48
CA PRO A 308 -12.27 4.03 6.55
C PRO A 308 -11.51 3.90 7.89
N THR A 309 -10.17 3.88 7.86
CA THR A 309 -9.34 3.71 9.07
C THR A 309 -9.14 5.02 9.83
N TYR A 310 -9.52 6.18 9.28
CA TYR A 310 -9.33 7.48 9.93
C TYR A 310 -10.19 7.69 11.18
N GLY A 311 -11.20 6.87 11.38
CA GLY A 311 -11.90 6.82 12.67
C GLY A 311 -10.99 6.50 13.86
N ILE A 312 -9.93 5.72 13.65
CA ILE A 312 -8.97 5.32 14.70
C ILE A 312 -8.21 6.52 15.25
N PRO A 313 -7.44 7.31 14.45
CA PRO A 313 -6.71 8.47 14.97
C PRO A 313 -7.64 9.56 15.52
N ILE A 314 -8.85 9.75 14.98
CA ILE A 314 -9.83 10.70 15.51
C ILE A 314 -10.29 10.25 16.92
N LEU A 315 -10.58 8.97 17.11
CA LEU A 315 -10.94 8.44 18.43
C LEU A 315 -9.77 8.55 19.43
N ILE A 316 -8.55 8.25 18.98
CA ILE A 316 -7.34 8.44 19.80
C ILE A 316 -7.20 9.90 20.21
N ALA A 317 -7.36 10.83 19.29
CA ALA A 317 -7.29 12.27 19.55
C ALA A 317 -8.36 12.71 20.58
N LEU A 318 -9.56 12.15 20.52
CA LEU A 318 -10.63 12.44 21.49
C LEU A 318 -10.27 11.94 22.88
N VAL A 319 -9.78 10.71 23.01
CA VAL A 319 -9.43 10.08 24.30
C VAL A 319 -8.16 10.66 24.91
N CYS A 320 -7.23 11.13 24.05
CA CYS A 320 -5.95 11.70 24.43
C CYS A 320 -5.96 13.24 24.45
N MET A 321 -7.12 13.88 24.55
CA MET A 321 -7.19 15.34 24.69
C MET A 321 -6.27 15.82 25.82
N PRO A 322 -5.41 16.80 25.56
CA PRO A 322 -4.49 17.35 26.55
C PRO A 322 -5.22 18.19 27.62
#